data_2543e1277bb0cc8676e3eb5cf441d39c
#
_entry.id   2543e1277bb0cc8676e3eb5cf441d39c
#
_cell.length_a   1.000
_cell.length_b   1.000
_cell.length_c   1.000
_cell.angle_alpha   90.00
_cell.angle_beta   90.00
_cell.angle_gamma   90.00
#
_symmetry.space_group_name_H-M   'P 1'
#
loop_
_entity.id
_entity.type
_entity.pdbx_description
1 polymer ?
#
loop_
_entity_poly.entity_id
_entity_poly.type
_entity_poly.pdbx_seq_one_letter_code
_entity_poly.pdbx_strand_id
1 'polypeptide(L)'
;MAFRQQPIANGFCLKEIRQQILDCDGIWVFTPEYNRSYPGLLKNLFDWLSRPMDISNPANATAVQGKKITVSGAGGNNKTASCREKLNELLRFIKMDVMTEPQTGIALGKEAWTNGVFKLTDEQLSELKTQAEKFAE
;
A
#
# COMPACT_ATOMS: atom_id res chain seq x y z
N MET A 1 -22.51 -16.90 -4.22
CA MET A 1 -22.46 -15.43 -4.30
C MET A 1 -21.50 -15.05 -5.42
N ALA A 2 -22.01 -14.56 -6.54
CA ALA A 2 -21.16 -14.13 -7.64
C ALA A 2 -20.57 -12.76 -7.30
N PHE A 3 -19.28 -12.70 -7.00
CA PHE A 3 -18.57 -11.43 -6.82
C PHE A 3 -18.43 -10.78 -8.19
N ARG A 4 -19.26 -9.79 -8.50
CA ARG A 4 -19.04 -8.95 -9.67
C ARG A 4 -17.71 -8.19 -9.45
N GLN A 5 -16.81 -8.31 -10.42
CA GLN A 5 -15.64 -7.44 -10.50
C GLN A 5 -16.15 -6.01 -10.67
N GLN A 6 -16.10 -5.22 -9.61
CA GLN A 6 -16.44 -3.80 -9.70
C GLN A 6 -15.21 -3.03 -10.16
N PRO A 7 -15.37 -2.06 -11.07
CA PRO A 7 -14.25 -1.21 -11.46
C PRO A 7 -13.77 -0.43 -10.22
N ILE A 8 -12.47 -0.47 -9.99
CA ILE A 8 -11.81 0.40 -9.02
C ILE A 8 -11.78 1.80 -9.62
N ALA A 9 -11.89 2.84 -8.79
CA ALA A 9 -11.90 4.23 -9.21
C ALA A 9 -10.85 4.52 -10.30
N ASN A 10 -11.25 5.18 -11.38
CA ASN A 10 -10.50 5.51 -12.60
C ASN A 10 -10.50 4.48 -13.75
N GLY A 11 -11.43 3.53 -13.76
CA GLY A 11 -11.61 2.64 -14.93
C GLY A 11 -10.67 1.45 -15.02
N PHE A 12 -9.77 1.26 -14.06
CA PHE A 12 -8.95 0.04 -13.99
C PHE A 12 -9.78 -1.15 -13.52
N CYS A 13 -9.72 -2.24 -14.24
CA CYS A 13 -10.32 -3.47 -13.77
C CYS A 13 -9.32 -4.28 -12.92
N LEU A 14 -9.83 -5.10 -12.03
CA LEU A 14 -9.01 -5.95 -11.14
C LEU A 14 -8.02 -6.83 -11.91
N LYS A 15 -8.40 -7.28 -13.10
CA LYS A 15 -7.54 -8.09 -13.98
C LYS A 15 -6.29 -7.33 -14.43
N GLU A 16 -6.44 -6.05 -14.78
CA GLU A 16 -5.32 -5.19 -15.18
C GLU A 16 -4.37 -4.92 -14.02
N ILE A 17 -4.91 -4.63 -12.83
CA ILE A 17 -4.10 -4.43 -11.63
C ILE A 17 -3.33 -5.71 -11.27
N ARG A 18 -3.95 -6.87 -11.33
CA ARG A 18 -3.29 -8.15 -11.12
C ARG A 18 -2.15 -8.37 -12.10
N GLN A 19 -2.36 -8.07 -13.39
CA GLN A 19 -1.31 -8.19 -14.40
C GLN A 19 -0.15 -7.24 -14.12
N GLN A 20 -0.41 -5.98 -13.80
CA GLN A 20 0.64 -5.02 -13.44
C GLN A 20 1.44 -5.48 -12.21
N ILE A 21 0.79 -6.08 -11.22
CA ILE A 21 1.46 -6.64 -10.04
C ILE A 21 2.34 -7.82 -10.41
N LEU A 22 1.90 -8.69 -11.29
CA LEU A 22 2.71 -9.81 -11.76
C LEU A 22 3.96 -9.34 -12.51
N ASP A 23 3.82 -8.29 -13.30
CA ASP A 23 4.88 -7.76 -14.18
C ASP A 23 5.89 -6.86 -13.43
N CYS A 24 5.56 -6.34 -12.26
CA CYS A 24 6.47 -5.47 -11.49
C CYS A 24 7.36 -6.26 -10.52
N ASP A 25 8.50 -5.69 -10.15
CA ASP A 25 9.43 -6.27 -9.17
C ASP A 25 8.99 -6.06 -7.72
N GLY A 26 8.23 -5.01 -7.45
CA GLY A 26 7.73 -4.70 -6.13
C GLY A 26 6.69 -3.59 -6.15
N ILE A 27 6.05 -3.38 -5.01
CA ILE A 27 4.96 -2.41 -4.82
C ILE A 27 5.34 -1.45 -3.70
N TRP A 28 5.19 -0.16 -3.95
CA TRP A 28 5.31 0.85 -2.91
C TRP A 28 3.96 1.53 -2.70
N VAL A 29 3.39 1.37 -1.52
CA VAL A 29 2.10 1.98 -1.15
C VAL A 29 2.33 3.31 -0.48
N PHE A 30 1.70 4.36 -0.98
CA PHE A 30 1.60 5.66 -0.32
C PHE A 30 0.17 5.84 0.19
N THR A 31 0.01 6.04 1.49
CA THR A 31 -1.31 6.04 2.13
C THR A 31 -1.50 7.17 3.13
N PRO A 32 -2.69 7.78 3.22
CA PRO A 32 -3.07 8.54 4.40
C PRO A 32 -3.44 7.59 5.56
N GLU A 33 -3.58 8.17 6.75
CA GLU A 33 -4.15 7.48 7.90
C GLU A 33 -5.58 7.98 8.14
N TYR A 34 -6.54 7.08 8.15
CA TYR A 34 -7.94 7.35 8.48
C TYR A 34 -8.33 6.58 9.74
N ASN A 35 -8.72 7.32 10.80
CA ASN A 35 -9.14 6.71 12.06
C ASN A 35 -8.11 5.70 12.60
N ARG A 36 -6.84 6.07 12.59
CA ARG A 36 -5.71 5.23 13.00
C ARG A 36 -5.58 3.90 12.25
N SER A 37 -6.00 3.89 11.00
CA SER A 37 -5.92 2.72 10.12
C SER A 37 -5.70 3.15 8.68
N TYR A 38 -5.55 2.17 7.79
CA TYR A 38 -5.50 2.40 6.36
C TYR A 38 -6.91 2.63 5.80
N PRO A 39 -7.03 3.38 4.68
CA PRO A 39 -8.32 3.64 4.04
C PRO A 39 -9.04 2.35 3.63
N GLY A 40 -10.37 2.37 3.71
CA GLY A 40 -11.20 1.25 3.28
C GLY A 40 -10.96 0.81 1.83
N LEU A 41 -10.56 1.75 0.97
CA LEU A 41 -10.18 1.46 -0.41
C LEU A 41 -8.99 0.50 -0.50
N LEU A 42 -7.95 0.69 0.33
CA LEU A 42 -6.80 -0.24 0.40
C LEU A 42 -7.23 -1.60 0.93
N LYS A 43 -8.06 -1.65 1.97
CA LYS A 43 -8.58 -2.93 2.48
C LYS A 43 -9.33 -3.68 1.39
N ASN A 44 -10.24 -2.99 0.70
CA ASN A 44 -11.02 -3.59 -0.39
C ASN A 44 -10.10 -4.10 -1.52
N LEU A 45 -9.10 -3.32 -1.92
CA LEU A 45 -8.15 -3.70 -2.95
C LEU A 45 -7.39 -4.98 -2.58
N PHE A 46 -6.79 -5.04 -1.38
CA PHE A 46 -6.03 -6.20 -0.94
C PHE A 46 -6.91 -7.41 -0.66
N ASP A 47 -8.16 -7.23 -0.24
CA ASP A 47 -9.13 -8.34 -0.13
C ASP A 47 -9.38 -9.01 -1.49
N TRP A 48 -9.46 -8.24 -2.56
CA TRP A 48 -9.59 -8.78 -3.91
C TRP A 48 -8.29 -9.37 -4.44
N LEU A 49 -7.15 -8.72 -4.20
CA LEU A 49 -5.84 -9.18 -4.67
C LEU A 49 -5.38 -10.47 -3.97
N SER A 50 -5.84 -10.71 -2.75
CA SER A 50 -5.54 -11.92 -1.98
C SER A 50 -6.41 -13.13 -2.38
N ARG A 51 -7.31 -12.98 -3.36
CA ARG A 51 -8.06 -14.11 -3.92
C ARG A 51 -7.21 -14.87 -4.94
N PRO A 52 -7.40 -16.19 -5.06
CA PRO A 52 -6.76 -16.98 -6.10
C PRO A 52 -6.98 -16.39 -7.48
N MET A 53 -5.98 -16.44 -8.34
CA MET A 53 -6.09 -15.98 -9.73
C MET A 53 -7.11 -16.82 -10.51
N ASP A 54 -7.17 -18.12 -10.22
CA ASP A 54 -8.21 -19.02 -10.68
C ASP A 54 -9.10 -19.40 -9.49
N ILE A 55 -10.29 -18.82 -9.47
CA ILE A 55 -11.27 -19.05 -8.40
C ILE A 55 -11.84 -20.47 -8.38
N SER A 56 -11.71 -21.22 -9.48
CA SER A 56 -12.11 -22.62 -9.55
C SER A 56 -11.15 -23.53 -8.80
N ASN A 57 -9.94 -23.07 -8.52
CA ASN A 57 -8.91 -23.77 -7.76
C ASN A 57 -8.37 -22.88 -6.62
N PRO A 58 -8.95 -22.97 -5.41
CA PRO A 58 -8.52 -22.15 -4.27
C PRO A 58 -7.07 -22.38 -3.83
N ALA A 59 -6.42 -23.45 -4.27
CA ALA A 59 -5.01 -23.74 -4.01
C ALA A 59 -4.06 -22.92 -4.90
N ASN A 60 -4.57 -22.27 -5.94
CA ASN A 60 -3.76 -21.46 -6.82
C ASN A 60 -3.21 -20.21 -6.13
N ALA A 61 -2.02 -19.81 -6.55
CA ALA A 61 -1.37 -18.59 -6.06
C ALA A 61 -2.22 -17.35 -6.35
N THR A 62 -2.08 -16.36 -5.49
CA THR A 62 -2.64 -15.03 -5.69
C THR A 62 -1.65 -14.14 -6.45
N ALA A 63 -2.10 -13.02 -7.01
CA ALA A 63 -1.21 -12.07 -7.68
C ALA A 63 -0.17 -11.43 -6.73
N VAL A 64 -0.47 -11.39 -5.43
CA VAL A 64 0.37 -10.70 -4.43
C VAL A 64 1.26 -11.62 -3.61
N GLN A 65 1.01 -12.92 -3.61
CA GLN A 65 1.79 -13.86 -2.82
C GLN A 65 3.29 -13.81 -3.17
N GLY A 66 4.14 -13.56 -2.17
CA GLY A 66 5.59 -13.44 -2.34
C GLY A 66 6.05 -12.13 -2.99
N LYS A 67 5.13 -11.24 -3.41
CA LYS A 67 5.49 -9.97 -4.01
C LYS A 67 6.06 -9.01 -2.95
N LYS A 68 7.20 -8.41 -3.27
CA LYS A 68 7.86 -7.42 -2.42
C LYS A 68 7.01 -6.16 -2.28
N ILE A 69 6.87 -5.65 -1.07
CA ILE A 69 6.06 -4.45 -0.80
C ILE A 69 6.63 -3.62 0.34
N THR A 70 6.53 -2.31 0.23
CA THR A 70 6.78 -1.37 1.33
C THR A 70 5.70 -0.30 1.40
N VAL A 71 5.64 0.40 2.53
CA VAL A 71 4.60 1.40 2.81
C VAL A 71 5.24 2.70 3.28
N SER A 72 4.75 3.80 2.76
CA SER A 72 4.96 5.14 3.29
C SER A 72 3.62 5.83 3.51
N GLY A 73 3.58 6.77 4.44
CA GLY A 73 2.34 7.48 4.70
C GLY A 73 2.53 8.94 5.08
N ALA A 74 1.53 9.75 4.81
CA ALA A 74 1.47 11.15 5.20
C ALA A 74 0.17 11.44 5.95
N GLY A 75 0.25 12.12 7.07
CA GLY A 75 -0.92 12.37 7.93
C GLY A 75 -0.63 13.28 9.11
N GLY A 76 -1.17 12.96 10.26
CA GLY A 76 -1.01 13.72 11.49
C GLY A 76 0.32 13.51 12.20
N ASN A 77 0.38 13.97 13.46
CA ASN A 77 1.62 13.98 14.25
C ASN A 77 2.23 12.61 14.54
N ASN A 78 1.42 11.55 14.52
CA ASN A 78 1.92 10.18 14.66
C ASN A 78 2.58 9.62 13.39
N LYS A 79 2.72 10.45 12.35
CA LYS A 79 3.37 10.09 11.09
C LYS A 79 2.82 8.80 10.46
N THR A 80 1.50 8.59 10.56
CA THR A 80 0.82 7.38 10.08
C THR A 80 1.30 6.05 10.69
N ALA A 81 1.90 6.07 11.86
CA ALA A 81 2.47 4.87 12.49
C ALA A 81 1.44 3.76 12.67
N SER A 82 0.25 4.08 13.19
CA SER A 82 -0.82 3.10 13.41
C SER A 82 -1.34 2.49 12.10
N CYS A 83 -1.46 3.31 11.05
CA CYS A 83 -1.85 2.85 9.72
C CYS A 83 -0.82 1.86 9.15
N ARG A 84 0.47 2.24 9.20
CA ARG A 84 1.55 1.40 8.64
C ARG A 84 1.68 0.08 9.38
N GLU A 85 1.58 0.09 10.70
CA GLU A 85 1.61 -1.12 11.52
C GLU A 85 0.49 -2.10 11.12
N LYS A 86 -0.76 -1.62 11.11
CA LYS A 86 -1.92 -2.43 10.73
C LYS A 86 -1.88 -2.91 9.28
N LEU A 87 -1.40 -2.06 8.38
CA LEU A 87 -1.25 -2.44 6.98
C LEU A 87 -0.16 -3.50 6.81
N ASN A 88 0.97 -3.36 7.50
CA ASN A 88 2.03 -4.38 7.49
C ASN A 88 1.53 -5.74 7.99
N GLU A 89 0.68 -5.76 9.02
CA GLU A 89 0.05 -6.98 9.52
C GLU A 89 -0.83 -7.64 8.44
N LEU A 90 -1.72 -6.86 7.80
CA LEU A 90 -2.56 -7.34 6.70
C LEU A 90 -1.72 -7.91 5.55
N LEU A 91 -0.70 -7.18 5.11
CA LEU A 91 0.14 -7.57 3.98
C LEU A 91 0.91 -8.86 4.25
N ARG A 92 1.43 -9.05 5.46
CA ARG A 92 2.06 -10.31 5.88
C ARG A 92 1.05 -11.45 5.92
N PHE A 93 -0.15 -11.21 6.42
CA PHE A 93 -1.20 -12.23 6.48
C PHE A 93 -1.57 -12.76 5.09
N ILE A 94 -1.61 -11.89 4.09
CA ILE A 94 -1.85 -12.29 2.69
C ILE A 94 -0.58 -12.76 1.96
N LYS A 95 0.49 -13.03 2.71
CA LYS A 95 1.76 -13.65 2.27
C LYS A 95 2.59 -12.79 1.31
N MET A 96 2.55 -11.48 1.45
CA MET A 96 3.47 -10.59 0.76
C MET A 96 4.84 -10.54 1.48
N ASP A 97 5.88 -10.23 0.75
CA ASP A 97 7.23 -9.96 1.28
C ASP A 97 7.33 -8.48 1.70
N VAL A 98 7.06 -8.22 2.97
CA VAL A 98 6.91 -6.85 3.48
C VAL A 98 8.20 -6.31 4.05
N MET A 99 8.76 -5.29 3.38
CA MET A 99 9.83 -4.48 3.98
C MET A 99 9.22 -3.49 4.96
N THR A 100 9.42 -3.72 6.25
CA THR A 100 8.89 -2.90 7.33
C THR A 100 9.84 -1.83 7.84
N GLU A 101 11.12 -1.96 7.53
CA GLU A 101 12.14 -0.98 7.90
C GLU A 101 13.22 -0.87 6.82
N PRO A 102 13.56 0.36 6.43
CA PRO A 102 12.88 1.60 6.84
C PRO A 102 11.52 1.78 6.16
N GLN A 103 10.59 2.44 6.86
CA GLN A 103 9.33 2.93 6.30
C GLN A 103 9.14 4.39 6.70
N THR A 104 8.91 5.25 5.73
CA THR A 104 8.78 6.70 5.96
C THR A 104 7.35 7.07 6.31
N GLY A 105 7.19 7.76 7.45
CA GLY A 105 5.96 8.41 7.83
C GLY A 105 6.16 9.91 7.95
N ILE A 106 5.26 10.69 7.37
CA ILE A 106 5.36 12.13 7.27
C ILE A 106 4.23 12.79 8.06
N ALA A 107 4.59 13.69 8.99
CA ALA A 107 3.63 14.59 9.60
C ALA A 107 3.41 15.78 8.67
N LEU A 108 2.17 16.00 8.25
CA LEU A 108 1.78 17.14 7.43
C LEU A 108 1.71 18.39 8.29
N GLY A 109 2.32 19.49 7.82
CA GLY A 109 2.26 20.79 8.46
C GLY A 109 0.89 21.46 8.30
N LYS A 110 0.68 22.54 9.09
CA LYS A 110 -0.58 23.29 9.07
C LYS A 110 -0.99 23.77 7.67
N GLU A 111 -0.03 24.21 6.86
CA GLU A 111 -0.30 24.68 5.49
C GLU A 111 -0.87 23.60 4.58
N ALA A 112 -0.44 22.35 4.74
CA ALA A 112 -0.98 21.24 3.99
C ALA A 112 -2.48 21.03 4.28
N TRP A 113 -2.87 21.19 5.56
CA TRP A 113 -4.25 21.04 5.99
C TRP A 113 -5.15 22.23 5.62
N THR A 114 -4.60 23.44 5.59
CA THR A 114 -5.39 24.67 5.35
C THR A 114 -5.42 25.09 3.89
N ASN A 115 -4.30 24.96 3.17
CA ASN A 115 -4.13 25.48 1.81
C ASN A 115 -3.89 24.38 0.77
N GLY A 116 -3.80 23.12 1.20
CA GLY A 116 -3.46 22.01 0.32
C GLY A 116 -2.02 22.08 -0.24
N VAL A 117 -1.17 22.96 0.30
CA VAL A 117 0.23 23.11 -0.13
C VAL A 117 1.12 22.23 0.72
N PHE A 118 1.82 21.32 0.09
CA PHE A 118 2.75 20.43 0.76
C PHE A 118 4.11 20.43 0.05
N LYS A 119 5.16 20.63 0.83
CA LYS A 119 6.54 20.51 0.39
C LYS A 119 7.31 19.62 1.37
N LEU A 120 7.98 18.62 0.84
CA LEU A 120 8.87 17.76 1.64
C LEU A 120 10.07 18.56 2.15
N THR A 121 10.45 18.31 3.40
CA THR A 121 11.73 18.80 3.95
C THR A 121 12.89 17.95 3.41
N ASP A 122 14.11 18.47 3.49
CA ASP A 122 15.31 17.71 3.08
C ASP A 122 15.48 16.42 3.91
N GLU A 123 15.10 16.44 5.19
CA GLU A 123 15.10 15.27 6.06
C GLU A 123 14.09 14.21 5.57
N GLN A 124 12.85 14.61 5.27
CA GLN A 124 11.82 13.70 4.74
C GLN A 124 12.22 13.11 3.38
N LEU A 125 12.82 13.90 2.52
CA LEU A 125 13.38 13.42 1.25
C LEU A 125 14.49 12.41 1.45
N SER A 126 15.38 12.63 2.43
CA SER A 126 16.45 11.72 2.78
C SER A 126 15.91 10.38 3.33
N GLU A 127 14.88 10.42 4.18
CA GLU A 127 14.20 9.22 4.68
C GLU A 127 13.57 8.41 3.54
N LEU A 128 12.84 9.06 2.63
CA LEU A 128 12.26 8.40 1.45
C LEU A 128 13.32 7.79 0.54
N LYS A 129 14.43 8.51 0.34
CA LYS A 129 15.56 8.00 -0.45
C LYS A 129 16.17 6.75 0.17
N THR A 130 16.41 6.75 1.48
CA THR A 130 16.92 5.60 2.22
C THR A 130 15.97 4.40 2.09
N GLN A 131 14.66 4.64 2.21
CA GLN A 131 13.66 3.59 2.00
C GLN A 131 13.69 3.06 0.57
N ALA A 132 13.82 3.93 -0.44
CA ALA A 132 13.88 3.52 -1.85
C ALA A 132 15.13 2.68 -2.13
N GLU A 133 16.29 3.10 -1.66
CA GLU A 133 17.56 2.38 -1.81
C GLU A 133 17.47 0.98 -1.21
N LYS A 134 16.94 0.88 0.00
CA LYS A 134 16.78 -0.41 0.68
C LYS A 134 15.73 -1.31 0.01
N PHE A 135 14.68 -0.74 -0.51
CA PHE A 135 13.63 -1.48 -1.21
C PHE A 135 14.12 -2.02 -2.57
N ALA A 136 15.04 -1.34 -3.21
CA ALA A 136 15.63 -1.76 -4.49
C ALA A 136 16.65 -2.91 -4.36
N GLU A 137 17.19 -3.17 -3.16
CA GLU A 137 18.04 -4.34 -2.88
C GLU A 137 17.27 -5.66 -3.01
#